data_1b6ca4b3ce159aa5acdc9f42a6ccd0b7
#
_entry.id   1b6ca4b3ce159aa5acdc9f42a6ccd0b7
#
_cell.length_a   1.000
_cell.length_b   1.000
_cell.length_c   1.000
_cell.angle_alpha   90.00
_cell.angle_beta   90.00
_cell.angle_gamma   90.00
#
_symmetry.space_group_name_H-M   'P 1'
#
loop_
_entity.id
_entity.type
_entity.pdbx_description
1 polymer ?
#
loop_
_entity_poly.entity_id
_entity_poly.type
_entity_poly.pdbx_seq_one_letter_code
_entity_poly.pdbx_strand_id
1 'polypeptide(L)'
;MPRRLALRVRGLPRPAQVALGAVPGLAALTVLVLCARGIGGSAADRPARRPVAARPASAYTAPKPRILPRSVWLDAATRHAQPPPRYDDKVVAVFVHHTDSPNGYDCADTPRIISALYAGQTDVKSWDDIGYNFLVDRCGTIYEGRAGGVDRPVTGAHTQGFNHRTAGIAAIGTFTAGVPVPKAMTDAIAALAAWKLGLAHVDPRAKAHLVSSNSLSRYKAGAKATLPALAGHNDGFMTSCPGAALTARLPAIRLEAARLQGRIPARSPAGTSTRSPAASTTSPAGTSLRSPAGTPTATP
;
A
#
# COMPACT_ATOMS: atom_id res chain seq x y z
N MET A 1 44.14 16.66 -13.82
CA MET A 1 44.73 15.65 -14.73
C MET A 1 45.29 14.52 -13.88
N PRO A 2 44.70 13.31 -13.84
CA PRO A 2 45.25 12.19 -13.09
C PRO A 2 46.30 11.45 -13.93
N ARG A 3 47.50 11.32 -13.38
CA ARG A 3 48.59 10.52 -13.95
C ARG A 3 48.23 9.03 -13.87
N ARG A 4 48.15 8.39 -15.02
CA ARG A 4 48.07 6.93 -15.12
C ARG A 4 49.43 6.32 -14.74
N LEU A 5 49.43 5.52 -13.67
CA LEU A 5 50.59 4.70 -13.30
C LEU A 5 50.61 3.48 -14.23
N ALA A 6 51.49 3.54 -15.25
CA ALA A 6 51.77 2.39 -16.09
C ALA A 6 52.82 1.52 -15.39
N LEU A 7 52.43 0.36 -14.89
CA LEU A 7 53.37 -0.63 -14.35
C LEU A 7 54.22 -1.19 -15.50
N ARG A 8 55.48 -0.74 -15.61
CA ARG A 8 56.47 -1.28 -16.56
C ARG A 8 56.94 -2.65 -16.02
N VAL A 9 56.42 -3.72 -16.57
CA VAL A 9 56.99 -5.06 -16.41
C VAL A 9 58.18 -5.18 -17.35
N ARG A 10 59.32 -4.57 -17.01
CA ARG A 10 60.63 -4.75 -17.68
C ARG A 10 61.61 -5.22 -16.62
N GLY A 11 62.00 -6.50 -16.69
CA GLY A 11 63.11 -7.00 -15.92
C GLY A 11 63.10 -8.50 -15.54
N LEU A 12 62.11 -9.28 -15.94
CA LEU A 12 62.13 -10.70 -15.69
C LEU A 12 62.67 -11.49 -16.90
N PRO A 13 63.58 -12.47 -16.70
CA PRO A 13 64.10 -13.29 -17.78
C PRO A 13 62.99 -14.13 -18.44
N ARG A 14 63.08 -14.34 -19.77
CA ARG A 14 62.07 -15.05 -20.57
C ARG A 14 61.53 -16.39 -19.99
N PRO A 15 62.33 -17.24 -19.29
CA PRO A 15 61.81 -18.47 -18.72
C PRO A 15 60.79 -18.25 -17.57
N ALA A 16 60.92 -17.17 -16.80
CA ALA A 16 59.99 -16.83 -15.74
C ALA A 16 58.64 -16.29 -16.26
N GLN A 17 58.59 -15.66 -17.43
CA GLN A 17 57.37 -15.21 -18.08
C GLN A 17 56.53 -16.36 -18.63
N VAL A 18 57.16 -17.44 -19.07
CA VAL A 18 56.48 -18.66 -19.54
C VAL A 18 55.88 -19.44 -18.35
N ALA A 19 56.58 -19.49 -17.21
CA ALA A 19 56.07 -20.13 -16.02
C ALA A 19 54.82 -19.43 -15.41
N LEU A 20 54.77 -18.06 -15.47
CA LEU A 20 53.63 -17.30 -15.00
C LEU A 20 52.37 -17.44 -15.91
N GLY A 21 52.55 -17.73 -17.21
CA GLY A 21 51.45 -17.95 -18.15
C GLY A 21 50.87 -19.37 -18.09
N ALA A 22 51.60 -20.35 -17.57
CA ALA A 22 51.16 -21.75 -17.51
C ALA A 22 50.32 -22.07 -16.29
N VAL A 23 50.43 -21.32 -15.20
CA VAL A 23 49.73 -21.60 -13.94
C VAL A 23 48.19 -21.45 -14.07
N PRO A 24 47.61 -20.46 -14.74
CA PRO A 24 46.17 -20.40 -14.91
C PRO A 24 45.60 -21.48 -15.82
N GLY A 25 46.41 -22.00 -16.79
CA GLY A 25 45.97 -23.10 -17.66
C GLY A 25 45.84 -24.43 -16.94
N LEU A 26 46.80 -24.75 -16.07
CA LEU A 26 46.79 -25.99 -15.26
C LEU A 26 45.66 -25.97 -14.21
N ALA A 27 45.38 -24.84 -13.59
CA ALA A 27 44.29 -24.68 -12.65
C ALA A 27 42.91 -24.84 -13.34
N ALA A 28 42.75 -24.34 -14.56
CA ALA A 28 41.53 -24.52 -15.34
C ALA A 28 41.29 -25.98 -15.76
N LEU A 29 42.34 -26.70 -16.12
CA LEU A 29 42.25 -28.13 -16.49
C LEU A 29 41.92 -29.04 -15.28
N THR A 30 42.49 -28.75 -14.11
CA THR A 30 42.17 -29.49 -12.86
C THR A 30 40.72 -29.28 -12.42
N VAL A 31 40.19 -28.06 -12.54
CA VAL A 31 38.76 -27.76 -12.24
C VAL A 31 37.84 -28.49 -13.24
N LEU A 32 38.19 -28.55 -14.52
CA LEU A 32 37.38 -29.22 -15.54
C LEU A 32 37.39 -30.78 -15.34
N VAL A 33 38.51 -31.36 -14.96
CA VAL A 33 38.59 -32.81 -14.67
C VAL A 33 37.84 -33.19 -13.38
N LEU A 34 37.88 -32.34 -12.36
CA LEU A 34 37.07 -32.50 -11.14
C LEU A 34 35.58 -32.37 -11.38
N CYS A 35 35.16 -31.44 -12.25
CA CYS A 35 33.74 -31.31 -12.65
C CYS A 35 33.26 -32.51 -13.48
N ALA A 36 34.11 -33.07 -14.38
CA ALA A 36 33.72 -34.21 -15.21
C ALA A 36 33.61 -35.53 -14.41
N ARG A 37 34.36 -35.66 -13.30
CA ARG A 37 34.24 -36.82 -12.39
C ARG A 37 33.11 -36.72 -11.39
N GLY A 38 32.52 -35.53 -11.20
CA GLY A 38 31.38 -35.29 -10.29
C GLY A 38 29.99 -35.64 -10.85
N ILE A 39 29.90 -36.03 -12.14
CA ILE A 39 28.60 -36.29 -12.80
C ILE A 39 28.19 -37.78 -12.77
N GLY A 40 29.00 -38.63 -12.13
CA GLY A 40 28.74 -40.08 -12.01
C GLY A 40 28.13 -40.56 -10.69
N GLY A 41 27.59 -39.69 -9.86
CA GLY A 41 26.89 -40.04 -8.64
C GLY A 41 25.43 -40.41 -8.91
N SER A 42 25.09 -41.68 -8.64
CA SER A 42 23.73 -42.27 -8.73
C SER A 42 22.62 -41.32 -8.28
N ALA A 43 21.60 -41.26 -9.11
CA ALA A 43 20.35 -40.48 -8.85
C ALA A 43 19.48 -41.11 -7.72
N ALA A 44 20.04 -41.93 -6.81
CA ALA A 44 19.27 -42.72 -5.86
C ALA A 44 19.24 -42.22 -4.42
N ASP A 45 19.96 -41.13 -4.06
CA ASP A 45 19.98 -40.66 -2.67
C ASP A 45 19.95 -39.13 -2.51
N ARG A 46 19.01 -38.47 -3.23
CA ARG A 46 18.56 -37.15 -2.77
C ARG A 46 17.46 -37.40 -1.74
N PRO A 47 17.67 -37.09 -0.46
CA PRO A 47 16.56 -37.10 0.48
C PRO A 47 15.51 -36.14 -0.08
N ALA A 48 14.31 -36.68 -0.29
CA ALA A 48 13.14 -35.89 -0.71
C ALA A 48 13.13 -34.64 0.18
N ARG A 49 13.26 -33.44 -0.42
CA ARG A 49 13.08 -32.20 0.31
C ARG A 49 11.72 -32.32 0.99
N ARG A 50 11.74 -32.54 2.30
CA ARG A 50 10.51 -32.40 3.10
C ARG A 50 9.84 -31.12 2.64
N PRO A 51 8.55 -31.16 2.28
CA PRO A 51 7.81 -29.93 2.02
C PRO A 51 8.06 -29.04 3.22
N VAL A 52 8.69 -27.89 2.99
CA VAL A 52 8.75 -26.84 4.03
C VAL A 52 7.29 -26.57 4.34
N ALA A 53 6.86 -26.99 5.52
CA ALA A 53 5.49 -26.76 5.97
C ALA A 53 5.23 -25.27 5.75
N ALA A 54 4.23 -24.96 4.92
CA ALA A 54 3.84 -23.59 4.67
C ALA A 54 3.66 -22.94 6.04
N ARG A 55 4.45 -21.91 6.33
CA ARG A 55 4.36 -21.17 7.59
C ARG A 55 2.88 -20.79 7.72
N PRO A 56 2.20 -21.10 8.83
CA PRO A 56 0.78 -20.78 8.95
C PRO A 56 0.63 -19.32 8.60
N ALA A 57 -0.28 -19.02 7.66
CA ALA A 57 -0.59 -17.66 7.28
C ALA A 57 -0.83 -16.89 8.56
N SER A 58 -0.01 -15.86 8.80
CA SER A 58 -0.10 -15.07 10.02
C SER A 58 -1.54 -14.59 10.15
N ALA A 59 -2.19 -14.90 11.28
CA ALA A 59 -3.50 -14.36 11.56
C ALA A 59 -3.47 -12.83 11.36
N TYR A 60 -4.50 -12.28 10.68
CA TYR A 60 -4.64 -10.84 10.45
C TYR A 60 -3.75 -10.23 9.36
N THR A 61 -3.60 -10.90 8.23
CA THR A 61 -3.05 -10.34 6.99
C THR A 61 -4.15 -10.19 5.94
N ALA A 62 -4.00 -9.24 5.03
CA ALA A 62 -4.88 -9.08 3.86
C ALA A 62 -4.09 -9.38 2.57
N PRO A 63 -4.76 -9.87 1.51
CA PRO A 63 -4.12 -10.05 0.22
C PRO A 63 -3.64 -8.71 -0.34
N LYS A 64 -2.54 -8.75 -1.10
CA LYS A 64 -2.04 -7.58 -1.83
C LYS A 64 -3.05 -7.20 -2.91
N PRO A 65 -3.57 -5.96 -2.91
CA PRO A 65 -4.43 -5.51 -4.01
C PRO A 65 -3.61 -5.37 -5.31
N ARG A 66 -4.31 -5.30 -6.44
CA ARG A 66 -3.67 -4.98 -7.71
C ARG A 66 -3.14 -3.55 -7.66
N ILE A 67 -1.84 -3.37 -7.86
CA ILE A 67 -1.16 -2.08 -7.89
C ILE A 67 -0.50 -1.94 -9.26
N LEU A 68 -0.82 -0.88 -9.99
CA LEU A 68 -0.19 -0.59 -11.26
C LEU A 68 1.21 -0.01 -11.03
N PRO A 69 2.23 -0.50 -11.78
CA PRO A 69 3.61 -0.06 -11.60
C PRO A 69 3.83 1.36 -12.10
N ARG A 70 4.91 1.99 -11.69
CA ARG A 70 5.31 3.35 -12.10
C ARG A 70 5.42 3.52 -13.62
N SER A 71 5.78 2.47 -14.35
CA SER A 71 5.88 2.50 -15.82
C SER A 71 4.57 2.83 -16.54
N VAL A 72 3.43 2.75 -15.85
CA VAL A 72 2.12 3.13 -16.42
C VAL A 72 1.98 4.66 -16.53
N TRP A 73 2.62 5.42 -15.64
CA TRP A 73 2.48 6.87 -15.56
C TRP A 73 3.79 7.65 -15.68
N LEU A 74 4.96 7.00 -15.54
CA LEU A 74 6.27 7.63 -15.62
C LEU A 74 7.03 7.11 -16.84
N ASP A 75 7.14 7.96 -17.85
CA ASP A 75 7.96 7.70 -19.02
C ASP A 75 9.46 7.73 -18.65
N ALA A 76 10.24 6.88 -19.31
CA ALA A 76 11.69 6.87 -19.16
C ALA A 76 12.35 8.22 -19.53
N ALA A 77 11.80 8.96 -20.50
CA ALA A 77 12.29 10.26 -20.95
C ALA A 77 12.05 11.37 -19.91
N THR A 78 11.02 11.25 -19.07
CA THR A 78 10.66 12.25 -18.03
C THR A 78 11.17 11.88 -16.65
N ARG A 79 11.83 10.71 -16.53
CA ARG A 79 12.35 10.24 -15.25
C ARG A 79 13.62 11.00 -14.86
N HIS A 80 13.58 11.67 -13.72
CA HIS A 80 14.75 12.28 -13.11
C HIS A 80 15.70 11.24 -12.49
N ALA A 81 17.00 11.54 -12.45
CA ALA A 81 17.96 10.79 -11.64
C ALA A 81 17.58 10.96 -10.17
N GLN A 82 17.38 9.86 -9.47
CA GLN A 82 16.94 9.84 -8.07
C GLN A 82 18.02 9.21 -7.19
N PRO A 83 18.20 9.69 -5.95
CA PRO A 83 19.01 8.98 -4.98
C PRO A 83 18.36 7.60 -4.69
N PRO A 84 19.15 6.63 -4.18
CA PRO A 84 18.61 5.33 -3.80
C PRO A 84 17.46 5.50 -2.78
N PRO A 85 16.37 4.72 -2.91
CA PRO A 85 15.26 4.76 -1.98
C PRO A 85 15.71 4.48 -0.54
N ARG A 86 15.15 5.20 0.42
CA ARG A 86 15.36 4.96 1.85
C ARG A 86 14.28 4.02 2.37
N TYR A 87 14.63 3.18 3.34
CA TYR A 87 13.73 2.19 3.93
C TYR A 87 13.75 2.26 5.44
N ASP A 88 12.59 2.07 6.03
CA ASP A 88 12.42 1.86 7.46
C ASP A 88 12.41 0.35 7.79
N ASP A 89 12.29 -0.01 9.06
CA ASP A 89 12.14 -1.41 9.51
C ASP A 89 10.77 -2.00 9.09
N LYS A 90 9.71 -1.19 9.20
CA LYS A 90 8.33 -1.56 8.90
C LYS A 90 7.43 -0.33 8.76
N VAL A 91 6.24 -0.52 8.20
CA VAL A 91 5.17 0.48 8.20
C VAL A 91 4.23 0.22 9.37
N VAL A 92 4.09 1.19 10.30
CA VAL A 92 3.20 1.09 11.47
C VAL A 92 2.00 2.03 11.38
N ALA A 93 2.00 2.96 10.44
CA ALA A 93 0.85 3.79 10.13
C ALA A 93 0.75 4.11 8.64
N VAL A 94 -0.47 4.39 8.20
CA VAL A 94 -0.78 4.88 6.86
C VAL A 94 -1.44 6.25 7.00
N PHE A 95 -0.93 7.23 6.25
CA PHE A 95 -1.55 8.54 6.14
C PHE A 95 -2.32 8.67 4.83
N VAL A 96 -3.58 9.01 4.91
CA VAL A 96 -4.44 9.31 3.76
C VAL A 96 -4.37 10.80 3.45
N HIS A 97 -4.11 11.09 2.19
CA HIS A 97 -4.01 12.43 1.62
C HIS A 97 -5.03 12.61 0.52
N HIS A 98 -5.24 13.85 0.08
CA HIS A 98 -5.76 14.17 -1.24
C HIS A 98 -4.69 14.89 -2.07
N THR A 99 -4.86 14.92 -3.39
CA THR A 99 -3.93 15.64 -4.27
C THR A 99 -4.29 17.12 -4.44
N ASP A 100 -5.48 17.51 -3.98
CA ASP A 100 -6.06 18.85 -4.15
C ASP A 100 -6.16 19.26 -5.64
N SER A 101 -6.52 18.30 -6.48
CA SER A 101 -6.74 18.45 -7.92
C SER A 101 -8.24 18.37 -8.27
N PRO A 102 -8.66 18.76 -9.50
CA PRO A 102 -10.04 18.63 -9.93
C PRO A 102 -10.57 17.20 -9.86
N ASN A 103 -11.87 17.04 -9.54
CA ASN A 103 -12.53 15.72 -9.44
C ASN A 103 -13.14 15.22 -10.75
N GLY A 104 -13.32 16.10 -11.75
CA GLY A 104 -14.02 15.80 -13.02
C GLY A 104 -13.11 15.20 -14.09
N TYR A 105 -12.22 14.27 -13.72
CA TYR A 105 -11.33 13.59 -14.68
C TYR A 105 -11.88 12.21 -15.10
N ASP A 106 -11.50 11.75 -16.29
CA ASP A 106 -11.66 10.36 -16.68
C ASP A 106 -10.55 9.50 -16.03
N CYS A 107 -10.89 8.28 -15.58
CA CYS A 107 -9.90 7.39 -14.99
C CYS A 107 -8.82 6.95 -15.98
N ALA A 108 -9.09 6.99 -17.28
CA ALA A 108 -8.08 6.77 -18.32
C ALA A 108 -6.99 7.85 -18.33
N ASP A 109 -7.31 9.07 -17.85
CA ASP A 109 -6.37 10.18 -17.73
C ASP A 109 -5.49 10.11 -16.48
N THR A 110 -5.77 9.20 -15.54
CA THR A 110 -5.05 9.13 -14.27
C THR A 110 -3.53 9.04 -14.43
N PRO A 111 -2.97 8.24 -15.36
CA PRO A 111 -1.52 8.21 -15.57
C PRO A 111 -0.94 9.59 -15.86
N ARG A 112 -1.60 10.39 -16.70
CA ARG A 112 -1.17 11.76 -17.05
C ARG A 112 -1.27 12.70 -15.84
N ILE A 113 -2.32 12.55 -15.02
CA ILE A 113 -2.48 13.35 -13.79
C ILE A 113 -1.34 13.04 -12.80
N ILE A 114 -0.98 11.76 -12.62
CA ILE A 114 0.12 11.36 -11.73
C ILE A 114 1.47 11.86 -12.28
N SER A 115 1.69 11.79 -13.60
CA SER A 115 2.90 12.31 -14.25
C SER A 115 3.03 13.83 -14.02
N ALA A 116 1.95 14.59 -14.17
CA ALA A 116 1.95 16.03 -13.91
C ALA A 116 2.20 16.35 -12.42
N LEU A 117 1.65 15.56 -11.50
CA LEU A 117 1.92 15.70 -10.06
C LEU A 117 3.39 15.40 -9.74
N TYR A 118 3.97 14.36 -10.35
CA TYR A 118 5.39 14.03 -10.23
C TYR A 118 6.25 15.21 -10.71
N ALA A 119 6.02 15.73 -11.92
CA ALA A 119 6.74 16.88 -12.45
C ALA A 119 6.61 18.12 -11.54
N GLY A 120 5.42 18.41 -11.01
CA GLY A 120 5.21 19.51 -10.06
C GLY A 120 6.01 19.34 -8.75
N GLN A 121 6.28 18.11 -8.33
CA GLN A 121 7.08 17.85 -7.13
C GLN A 121 8.58 17.79 -7.42
N THR A 122 9.00 17.24 -8.56
CA THR A 122 10.43 17.11 -8.91
C THR A 122 10.99 18.36 -9.55
N ASP A 123 10.31 18.96 -10.53
CA ASP A 123 10.84 20.08 -11.30
C ASP A 123 10.62 21.41 -10.58
N VAL A 124 9.44 21.60 -9.98
CA VAL A 124 9.08 22.88 -9.34
C VAL A 124 9.54 22.92 -7.88
N LYS A 125 9.35 21.84 -7.12
CA LYS A 125 9.73 21.78 -5.69
C LYS A 125 11.10 21.16 -5.45
N SER A 126 11.77 20.68 -6.49
CA SER A 126 13.09 20.04 -6.42
C SER A 126 13.14 18.85 -5.44
N TRP A 127 12.05 18.08 -5.39
CA TRP A 127 12.03 16.84 -4.63
C TRP A 127 12.69 15.71 -5.42
N ASP A 128 13.26 14.74 -4.69
CA ASP A 128 13.91 13.58 -5.32
C ASP A 128 12.90 12.71 -6.11
N ASP A 129 11.65 12.64 -5.69
CA ASP A 129 10.60 11.79 -6.27
C ASP A 129 9.21 12.26 -5.78
N ILE A 130 8.16 11.69 -6.34
CA ILE A 130 6.80 11.86 -5.82
C ILE A 130 6.75 11.49 -4.33
N GLY A 131 6.11 12.32 -3.53
CA GLY A 131 6.12 12.19 -2.06
C GLY A 131 5.30 11.01 -1.54
N TYR A 132 4.23 10.64 -2.24
CA TYR A 132 3.29 9.59 -1.85
C TYR A 132 3.79 8.21 -2.23
N ASN A 133 3.63 7.21 -1.34
CA ASN A 133 3.97 5.82 -1.66
C ASN A 133 2.98 5.21 -2.65
N PHE A 134 1.70 5.63 -2.57
CA PHE A 134 0.63 5.13 -3.43
C PHE A 134 -0.33 6.26 -3.80
N LEU A 135 -0.99 6.12 -4.95
CA LEU A 135 -2.09 6.98 -5.37
C LEU A 135 -3.30 6.12 -5.70
N VAL A 136 -4.49 6.67 -5.47
CA VAL A 136 -5.77 5.99 -5.75
C VAL A 136 -6.68 6.95 -6.51
N ASP A 137 -7.20 6.51 -7.65
CA ASP A 137 -8.12 7.29 -8.46
C ASP A 137 -9.59 7.11 -8.03
N ARG A 138 -10.48 7.89 -8.64
CA ARG A 138 -11.93 7.83 -8.36
C ARG A 138 -12.59 6.50 -8.70
N CYS A 139 -11.97 5.70 -9.59
CA CYS A 139 -12.43 4.37 -10.01
C CYS A 139 -11.87 3.25 -9.11
N GLY A 140 -11.01 3.59 -8.14
CA GLY A 140 -10.40 2.63 -7.22
C GLY A 140 -9.14 1.95 -7.77
N THR A 141 -8.57 2.46 -8.86
CA THR A 141 -7.28 1.96 -9.35
C THR A 141 -6.17 2.46 -8.44
N ILE A 142 -5.28 1.55 -8.05
CA ILE A 142 -4.14 1.84 -7.19
C ILE A 142 -2.87 1.90 -8.04
N TYR A 143 -2.07 2.93 -7.84
CA TYR A 143 -0.80 3.16 -8.53
C TYR A 143 0.35 3.19 -7.54
N GLU A 144 1.46 2.55 -7.91
CA GLU A 144 2.73 2.77 -7.23
C GLU A 144 3.17 4.22 -7.42
N GLY A 145 3.43 4.92 -6.33
CA GLY A 145 3.93 6.29 -6.34
C GLY A 145 5.45 6.32 -6.24
N ARG A 146 5.99 6.59 -5.03
CA ARG A 146 7.43 6.69 -4.77
C ARG A 146 8.17 5.39 -5.08
N ALA A 147 9.32 5.51 -5.74
CA ALA A 147 10.18 4.38 -6.09
C ALA A 147 10.68 3.61 -4.85
N GLY A 148 10.99 2.33 -5.03
CA GLY A 148 11.60 1.52 -3.99
C GLY A 148 10.93 0.16 -3.77
N GLY A 149 9.79 -0.07 -4.44
CA GLY A 149 9.04 -1.33 -4.39
C GLY A 149 7.91 -1.30 -3.37
N VAL A 150 6.74 -1.69 -3.84
CA VAL A 150 5.47 -1.59 -3.10
C VAL A 150 5.43 -2.46 -1.83
N ASP A 151 6.13 -3.59 -1.83
CA ASP A 151 6.17 -4.52 -0.69
C ASP A 151 7.08 -4.02 0.45
N ARG A 152 8.02 -3.14 0.13
CA ARG A 152 9.04 -2.65 1.07
C ARG A 152 8.53 -1.45 1.89
N PRO A 153 9.08 -1.19 3.08
CA PRO A 153 8.76 -0.02 3.91
C PRO A 153 9.53 1.22 3.42
N VAL A 154 9.22 1.69 2.20
CA VAL A 154 9.86 2.86 1.59
C VAL A 154 9.50 4.12 2.37
N THR A 155 10.50 4.88 2.82
CA THR A 155 10.31 6.19 3.46
C THR A 155 9.79 7.19 2.43
N GLY A 156 8.60 7.73 2.66
CA GLY A 156 7.97 8.73 1.79
C GLY A 156 8.44 10.16 2.04
N ALA A 157 7.76 11.12 1.38
CA ALA A 157 7.86 12.55 1.64
C ALA A 157 6.46 13.17 1.63
N HIS A 158 5.53 12.57 2.39
CA HIS A 158 4.09 12.89 2.33
C HIS A 158 3.56 13.59 3.58
N THR A 159 4.15 13.35 4.77
CA THR A 159 3.71 13.99 6.04
C THR A 159 4.93 14.49 6.78
N GLN A 160 5.14 15.81 6.76
CA GLN A 160 6.27 16.42 7.43
C GLN A 160 6.27 16.07 8.93
N GLY A 161 7.40 15.55 9.41
CA GLY A 161 7.56 15.02 10.76
C GLY A 161 7.23 13.53 10.91
N PHE A 162 6.47 12.92 10.00
CA PHE A 162 5.99 11.54 10.12
C PHE A 162 6.15 10.71 8.86
N ASN A 163 7.22 10.92 8.08
CA ASN A 163 7.53 10.10 6.91
C ASN A 163 8.14 8.74 7.26
N HIS A 164 8.81 8.65 8.43
CA HIS A 164 9.43 7.40 8.89
C HIS A 164 8.42 6.42 9.44
N ARG A 165 8.57 5.15 9.04
CA ARG A 165 7.73 4.02 9.46
C ARG A 165 6.25 4.18 9.05
N THR A 166 5.99 5.00 8.04
CA THR A 166 4.66 5.27 7.54
C THR A 166 4.59 5.13 6.03
N ALA A 167 3.37 5.00 5.48
CA ALA A 167 3.13 5.05 4.06
C ALA A 167 2.04 6.07 3.75
N GLY A 168 2.24 6.88 2.72
CA GLY A 168 1.25 7.85 2.24
C GLY A 168 0.43 7.29 1.10
N ILE A 169 -0.90 7.41 1.21
CA ILE A 169 -1.87 7.11 0.16
C ILE A 169 -2.55 8.40 -0.26
N ALA A 170 -2.38 8.85 -1.49
CA ALA A 170 -3.03 10.05 -2.00
C ALA A 170 -4.27 9.68 -2.84
N ALA A 171 -5.44 10.10 -2.38
CA ALA A 171 -6.68 10.10 -3.15
C ALA A 171 -6.62 11.22 -4.20
N ILE A 172 -6.73 10.90 -5.48
CA ILE A 172 -6.67 11.88 -6.56
C ILE A 172 -7.98 12.67 -6.59
N GLY A 173 -7.91 13.96 -6.33
CA GLY A 173 -9.05 14.88 -6.25
C GLY A 173 -8.98 15.82 -5.06
N THR A 174 -10.09 16.53 -4.81
CA THR A 174 -10.31 17.46 -3.70
C THR A 174 -11.57 17.04 -2.95
N PHE A 175 -11.48 16.84 -1.62
CA PHE A 175 -12.57 16.27 -0.82
C PHE A 175 -12.94 17.19 0.36
N THR A 176 -13.26 18.45 0.05
CA THR A 176 -13.81 19.40 1.03
C THR A 176 -15.21 18.98 1.50
N ALA A 177 -15.76 19.68 2.49
CA ALA A 177 -17.09 19.39 3.02
C ALA A 177 -18.15 19.37 1.89
N GLY A 178 -19.03 18.37 1.90
CA GLY A 178 -20.10 18.22 0.91
C GLY A 178 -19.68 17.56 -0.41
N VAL A 179 -18.38 17.41 -0.69
CA VAL A 179 -17.91 16.74 -1.91
C VAL A 179 -18.08 15.22 -1.77
N PRO A 180 -18.72 14.54 -2.73
CA PRO A 180 -18.86 13.09 -2.70
C PRO A 180 -17.49 12.38 -2.78
N VAL A 181 -17.26 11.43 -1.88
CA VAL A 181 -16.09 10.55 -1.94
C VAL A 181 -16.50 9.24 -2.63
N PRO A 182 -15.92 8.86 -3.78
CA PRO A 182 -16.29 7.64 -4.49
C PRO A 182 -16.08 6.39 -3.65
N LYS A 183 -17.07 5.48 -3.64
CA LYS A 183 -16.97 4.24 -2.89
C LYS A 183 -15.80 3.36 -3.36
N ALA A 184 -15.59 3.26 -4.67
CA ALA A 184 -14.47 2.51 -5.25
C ALA A 184 -13.12 2.99 -4.70
N MET A 185 -12.93 4.31 -4.56
CA MET A 185 -11.73 4.90 -3.97
C MET A 185 -11.56 4.51 -2.50
N THR A 186 -12.63 4.60 -1.69
CA THR A 186 -12.56 4.23 -0.26
C THR A 186 -12.30 2.75 -0.05
N ASP A 187 -12.87 1.89 -0.89
CA ASP A 187 -12.65 0.45 -0.88
C ASP A 187 -11.18 0.12 -1.23
N ALA A 188 -10.63 0.78 -2.24
CA ALA A 188 -9.23 0.63 -2.64
C ALA A 188 -8.26 1.10 -1.54
N ILE A 189 -8.54 2.24 -0.89
CA ILE A 189 -7.76 2.73 0.25
C ILE A 189 -7.82 1.71 1.41
N ALA A 190 -9.00 1.14 1.70
CA ALA A 190 -9.14 0.14 2.74
C ALA A 190 -8.35 -1.13 2.43
N ALA A 191 -8.42 -1.64 1.19
CA ALA A 191 -7.67 -2.83 0.76
C ALA A 191 -6.15 -2.60 0.82
N LEU A 192 -5.69 -1.45 0.35
CA LEU A 192 -4.28 -1.08 0.37
C LEU A 192 -3.75 -0.92 1.81
N ALA A 193 -4.50 -0.25 2.68
CA ALA A 193 -4.15 -0.08 4.08
C ALA A 193 -4.18 -1.42 4.84
N ALA A 194 -5.17 -2.27 4.58
CA ALA A 194 -5.27 -3.60 5.18
C ALA A 194 -4.02 -4.44 4.85
N TRP A 195 -3.64 -4.49 3.58
CA TRP A 195 -2.45 -5.20 3.15
C TRP A 195 -1.17 -4.59 3.75
N LYS A 196 -0.97 -3.27 3.60
CA LYS A 196 0.28 -2.61 4.00
C LYS A 196 0.54 -2.66 5.51
N LEU A 197 -0.49 -2.42 6.33
CA LEU A 197 -0.43 -2.56 7.78
C LEU A 197 -0.35 -4.04 8.21
N GLY A 198 -0.97 -4.95 7.45
CA GLY A 198 -0.93 -6.38 7.67
C GLY A 198 0.47 -6.97 7.56
N LEU A 199 1.36 -6.41 6.71
CA LEU A 199 2.77 -6.81 6.61
C LEU A 199 3.53 -6.66 7.95
N ALA A 200 3.09 -5.74 8.81
CA ALA A 200 3.64 -5.50 10.15
C ALA A 200 2.67 -5.93 11.27
N HIS A 201 1.62 -6.69 10.95
CA HIS A 201 0.56 -7.16 11.87
C HIS A 201 -0.17 -6.04 12.63
N VAL A 202 -0.19 -4.83 12.08
CA VAL A 202 -0.85 -3.66 12.68
C VAL A 202 -2.35 -3.69 12.39
N ASP A 203 -3.17 -3.52 13.43
CA ASP A 203 -4.62 -3.32 13.28
C ASP A 203 -4.89 -1.90 12.74
N PRO A 204 -5.60 -1.75 11.61
CA PRO A 204 -5.95 -0.43 11.07
C PRO A 204 -6.73 0.48 12.03
N ARG A 205 -7.40 -0.10 13.03
CA ARG A 205 -8.15 0.63 14.07
C ARG A 205 -7.31 1.05 15.26
N ALA A 206 -6.10 0.50 15.39
CA ALA A 206 -5.22 0.77 16.53
C ALA A 206 -4.63 2.19 16.47
N LYS A 207 -3.90 2.53 17.53
CA LYS A 207 -3.03 3.69 17.56
C LYS A 207 -1.59 3.27 17.25
N ALA A 208 -0.90 4.09 16.47
CA ALA A 208 0.52 3.99 16.20
C ALA A 208 1.29 4.99 17.09
N HIS A 209 2.42 4.54 17.62
CA HIS A 209 3.35 5.39 18.35
C HIS A 209 4.48 5.80 17.43
N LEU A 210 4.57 7.08 17.14
CA LEU A 210 5.52 7.69 16.21
C LEU A 210 6.33 8.77 16.96
N VAL A 211 7.45 9.15 16.36
CA VAL A 211 8.27 10.28 16.84
C VAL A 211 8.36 11.29 15.71
N SER A 212 8.01 12.54 15.98
CA SER A 212 8.14 13.60 14.99
C SER A 212 9.60 13.87 14.65
N SER A 213 9.93 13.89 13.36
CA SER A 213 11.28 14.23 12.87
C SER A 213 11.43 15.72 12.50
N ASN A 214 10.36 16.53 12.62
CA ASN A 214 10.34 17.91 12.17
C ASN A 214 9.40 18.80 12.98
N SER A 215 9.91 19.93 13.48
CA SER A 215 9.14 20.89 14.30
C SER A 215 8.11 21.72 13.52
N LEU A 216 8.10 21.68 12.19
CA LEU A 216 7.07 22.30 11.37
C LEU A 216 5.83 21.40 11.25
N SER A 217 5.84 20.20 11.81
CA SER A 217 4.67 19.35 11.95
C SER A 217 3.78 19.82 13.12
N ARG A 218 2.67 19.13 13.35
CA ARG A 218 1.80 19.35 14.54
C ARG A 218 2.53 19.09 15.87
N TYR A 219 3.67 18.42 15.83
CA TYR A 219 4.47 18.00 16.97
C TYR A 219 5.92 18.46 16.79
N LYS A 220 6.55 18.94 17.84
CA LYS A 220 7.98 19.31 17.82
C LYS A 220 8.85 18.11 17.47
N ALA A 221 9.98 18.34 16.81
CA ALA A 221 10.97 17.29 16.55
C ALA A 221 11.36 16.58 17.86
N GLY A 222 11.44 15.25 17.81
CA GLY A 222 11.68 14.39 18.98
C GLY A 222 10.45 14.11 19.85
N ALA A 223 9.33 14.80 19.65
CA ALA A 223 8.11 14.55 20.41
C ALA A 223 7.46 13.21 19.99
N LYS A 224 7.05 12.45 21.02
CA LYS A 224 6.24 11.24 20.83
C LYS A 224 4.79 11.64 20.50
N ALA A 225 4.22 11.02 19.47
CA ALA A 225 2.85 11.19 19.03
C ALA A 225 2.12 9.85 19.04
N THR A 226 0.88 9.84 19.52
CA THR A 226 -0.02 8.68 19.44
C THR A 226 -1.13 8.99 18.45
N LEU A 227 -0.99 8.49 17.22
CA LEU A 227 -1.87 8.76 16.07
C LEU A 227 -2.65 7.51 15.69
N PRO A 228 -3.78 7.62 14.95
CA PRO A 228 -4.41 6.45 14.35
C PRO A 228 -3.44 5.69 13.44
N ALA A 229 -3.46 4.37 13.45
CA ALA A 229 -2.66 3.55 12.52
C ALA A 229 -3.07 3.78 11.06
N LEU A 230 -4.34 4.12 10.81
CA LEU A 230 -4.81 4.69 9.55
C LEU A 230 -5.28 6.12 9.84
N ALA A 231 -4.45 7.08 9.53
CA ALA A 231 -4.58 8.51 9.85
C ALA A 231 -4.92 9.35 8.61
N GLY A 232 -5.48 10.53 8.82
CA GLY A 232 -5.47 11.59 7.82
C GLY A 232 -4.19 12.43 7.90
N HIS A 233 -3.82 13.12 6.83
CA HIS A 233 -2.67 14.02 6.85
C HIS A 233 -2.78 15.06 7.98
N ASN A 234 -3.98 15.54 8.24
CA ASN A 234 -4.28 16.50 9.31
C ASN A 234 -4.10 15.96 10.74
N ASP A 235 -3.97 14.65 10.94
CA ASP A 235 -3.62 14.10 12.25
C ASP A 235 -2.15 14.39 12.61
N GLY A 236 -1.24 14.45 11.62
CA GLY A 236 0.20 14.68 11.80
C GLY A 236 0.67 16.08 11.43
N PHE A 237 -0.04 16.79 10.56
CA PHE A 237 0.37 18.08 10.02
C PHE A 237 -0.76 19.12 10.11
N MET A 238 -0.42 20.41 10.09
CA MET A 238 -1.39 21.50 10.12
C MET A 238 -1.91 21.79 8.71
N THR A 239 -2.91 21.04 8.28
CA THR A 239 -3.48 21.09 6.94
C THR A 239 -4.96 20.70 6.95
N SER A 240 -5.70 21.09 5.92
CA SER A 240 -7.06 20.60 5.66
C SER A 240 -7.07 19.23 4.96
N CYS A 241 -5.95 18.79 4.38
CA CYS A 241 -5.80 17.47 3.74
C CYS A 241 -6.06 16.33 4.74
N PRO A 242 -6.81 15.29 4.41
CA PRO A 242 -7.32 14.91 3.08
C PRO A 242 -8.65 15.54 2.68
N GLY A 243 -9.09 16.58 3.34
CA GLY A 243 -10.38 17.22 3.17
C GLY A 243 -11.45 16.64 4.10
N ALA A 244 -12.42 17.49 4.50
CA ALA A 244 -13.40 17.12 5.53
C ALA A 244 -14.26 15.90 5.13
N ALA A 245 -14.64 15.79 3.85
CA ALA A 245 -15.45 14.69 3.35
C ALA A 245 -14.69 13.33 3.43
N LEU A 246 -13.42 13.32 3.03
CA LEU A 246 -12.61 12.09 3.11
C LEU A 246 -12.22 11.77 4.55
N THR A 247 -11.93 12.77 5.38
CA THR A 247 -11.69 12.62 6.81
C THR A 247 -12.87 11.92 7.50
N ALA A 248 -14.10 12.31 7.16
CA ALA A 248 -15.32 11.70 7.70
C ALA A 248 -15.47 10.21 7.29
N ARG A 249 -14.81 9.75 6.23
CA ARG A 249 -14.81 8.34 5.80
C ARG A 249 -13.76 7.48 6.50
N LEU A 250 -12.72 8.07 7.11
CA LEU A 250 -11.63 7.31 7.72
C LEU A 250 -12.07 6.27 8.77
N PRO A 251 -13.06 6.54 9.66
CA PRO A 251 -13.57 5.51 10.57
C PRO A 251 -14.12 4.27 9.86
N ALA A 252 -14.90 4.47 8.78
CA ALA A 252 -15.43 3.37 7.99
C ALA A 252 -14.33 2.61 7.23
N ILE A 253 -13.35 3.33 6.68
CA ILE A 253 -12.18 2.74 6.00
C ILE A 253 -11.35 1.90 6.98
N ARG A 254 -11.17 2.34 8.24
CA ARG A 254 -10.49 1.55 9.30
C ARG A 254 -11.21 0.24 9.59
N LEU A 255 -12.54 0.28 9.70
CA LEU A 255 -13.35 -0.90 9.94
C LEU A 255 -13.27 -1.89 8.77
N GLU A 256 -13.36 -1.39 7.55
CA GLU A 256 -13.26 -2.21 6.34
C GLU A 256 -11.87 -2.84 6.21
N ALA A 257 -10.80 -2.07 6.44
CA ALA A 257 -9.44 -2.58 6.43
C ALA A 257 -9.21 -3.67 7.50
N ALA A 258 -9.78 -3.51 8.69
CA ALA A 258 -9.70 -4.52 9.75
C ALA A 258 -10.50 -5.79 9.39
N ARG A 259 -11.63 -5.63 8.69
CA ARG A 259 -12.41 -6.76 8.18
C ARG A 259 -11.63 -7.52 7.11
N LEU A 260 -11.00 -6.83 6.17
CA LEU A 260 -10.14 -7.43 5.15
C LEU A 260 -8.93 -8.18 5.74
N GLN A 261 -8.43 -7.75 6.91
CA GLN A 261 -7.41 -8.49 7.65
C GLN A 261 -7.97 -9.68 8.44
N GLY A 262 -9.27 -9.96 8.40
CA GLY A 262 -9.91 -11.03 9.18
C GLY A 262 -10.02 -10.73 10.68
N ARG A 263 -9.85 -9.48 11.13
CA ARG A 263 -9.96 -9.07 12.55
C ARG A 263 -11.40 -8.87 13.00
N ILE A 264 -12.32 -8.75 12.07
CA ILE A 264 -13.76 -8.64 12.29
C ILE A 264 -14.43 -9.67 11.40
N PRO A 265 -15.40 -10.45 11.91
CA PRO A 265 -16.16 -11.39 11.08
C PRO A 265 -16.77 -10.69 9.87
N ALA A 266 -16.84 -11.38 8.73
CA ALA A 266 -17.60 -10.91 7.59
C ALA A 266 -19.05 -10.67 8.03
N ARG A 267 -19.68 -9.58 7.58
CA ARG A 267 -21.14 -9.44 7.75
C ARG A 267 -21.78 -10.64 7.09
N SER A 268 -22.46 -11.47 7.87
CA SER A 268 -23.38 -12.44 7.27
C SER A 268 -24.35 -11.67 6.39
N PRO A 269 -24.59 -12.10 5.12
CA PRO A 269 -25.68 -11.52 4.36
C PRO A 269 -26.92 -11.64 5.25
N ALA A 270 -27.66 -10.54 5.40
CA ALA A 270 -28.87 -10.49 6.20
C ALA A 270 -29.71 -11.69 5.76
N GLY A 271 -29.89 -12.66 6.69
CA GLY A 271 -30.64 -13.85 6.41
C GLY A 271 -32.02 -13.43 5.88
N THR A 272 -32.37 -13.91 4.72
CA THR A 272 -33.73 -13.88 4.23
C THR A 272 -34.56 -14.52 5.35
N SER A 273 -35.23 -13.68 6.12
CA SER A 273 -36.20 -14.15 7.12
C SER A 273 -37.26 -14.94 6.36
N THR A 274 -37.08 -16.23 6.26
CA THR A 274 -38.17 -17.12 5.91
C THR A 274 -39.17 -17.06 7.06
N ARG A 275 -40.13 -16.15 6.91
CA ARG A 275 -41.32 -16.08 7.72
C ARG A 275 -41.99 -17.43 7.58
N SER A 276 -41.87 -18.27 8.60
CA SER A 276 -42.64 -19.51 8.72
C SER A 276 -44.13 -19.17 8.60
N PRO A 277 -44.92 -19.83 7.75
CA PRO A 277 -46.34 -19.57 7.68
C PRO A 277 -46.95 -19.99 9.01
N ALA A 278 -47.50 -19.03 9.74
CA ALA A 278 -48.29 -19.28 10.93
C ALA A 278 -49.51 -20.15 10.54
N ALA A 279 -49.65 -21.28 11.23
CA ALA A 279 -50.77 -22.17 11.12
C ALA A 279 -52.08 -21.43 11.37
N SER A 280 -52.96 -21.45 10.40
CA SER A 280 -54.35 -20.98 10.52
C SER A 280 -55.11 -21.95 11.43
N THR A 281 -55.38 -21.54 12.64
CA THR A 281 -56.45 -22.16 13.47
C THR A 281 -57.75 -21.46 13.14
N THR A 282 -58.58 -22.15 12.41
CA THR A 282 -60.03 -21.91 12.27
C THR A 282 -60.74 -22.06 13.63
N SER A 283 -61.45 -21.02 14.02
CA SER A 283 -62.49 -21.14 15.06
C SER A 283 -63.76 -20.41 14.61
N PRO A 284 -64.97 -20.96 14.91
CA PRO A 284 -66.16 -20.61 14.18
C PRO A 284 -67.02 -19.51 14.82
N ALA A 285 -67.81 -18.90 13.94
CA ALA A 285 -69.07 -18.18 14.07
C ALA A 285 -69.62 -17.79 15.47
N GLY A 286 -69.91 -16.52 15.61
CA GLY A 286 -70.74 -15.90 16.61
C GLY A 286 -71.48 -14.68 16.04
N THR A 287 -72.70 -14.80 15.93
CA THR A 287 -73.79 -14.00 15.30
C THR A 287 -74.04 -12.65 15.98
N SER A 288 -74.39 -11.65 15.14
CA SER A 288 -75.51 -10.69 15.33
C SER A 288 -75.29 -9.32 16.01
N LEU A 289 -75.70 -8.34 15.33
CA LEU A 289 -76.66 -7.23 15.51
C LEU A 289 -76.17 -5.79 15.47
N ARG A 290 -76.59 -5.18 14.37
CA ARG A 290 -77.25 -3.87 14.18
C ARG A 290 -76.51 -2.54 14.46
N SER A 291 -76.44 -1.81 13.37
CA SER A 291 -76.45 -0.34 13.17
C SER A 291 -77.39 0.47 14.07
N PRO A 292 -77.45 1.81 14.10
CA PRO A 292 -77.09 2.70 12.98
C PRO A 292 -76.48 4.09 13.35
N ALA A 293 -75.98 4.75 12.31
CA ALA A 293 -76.08 6.13 11.89
C ALA A 293 -75.64 7.31 12.81
N GLY A 294 -74.84 8.20 12.23
CA GLY A 294 -74.65 9.56 12.68
C GLY A 294 -73.56 10.30 11.88
N THR A 295 -73.94 10.89 10.72
CA THR A 295 -73.25 11.91 9.96
C THR A 295 -73.77 13.29 10.42
N PRO A 296 -73.26 14.44 9.96
CA PRO A 296 -71.92 15.04 9.86
C PRO A 296 -71.82 16.39 10.59
N THR A 297 -70.72 17.07 10.60
CA THR A 297 -70.70 18.52 10.31
C THR A 297 -69.27 19.05 10.08
N ALA A 298 -69.19 19.95 9.12
CA ALA A 298 -68.03 20.61 8.57
C ALA A 298 -67.71 21.93 9.29
N THR A 299 -66.47 22.31 9.18
CA THR A 299 -65.86 23.66 8.96
C THR A 299 -66.16 24.78 10.00
N PRO A 300 -65.30 25.83 10.11
CA PRO A 300 -64.39 26.38 9.10
C PRO A 300 -62.89 26.18 9.37
#